data_54f9f936c03140c17c06b1f594c1cf89
#
_entry.id   54f9f936c03140c17c06b1f594c1cf89
#
_cell.length_a   1.000
_cell.length_b   1.000
_cell.length_c   1.000
_cell.angle_alpha   90.00
_cell.angle_beta   90.00
_cell.angle_gamma   90.00
#
_symmetry.space_group_name_H-M   'P 1'
#
loop_
_entity.id
_entity.type
_entity.pdbx_description
1 polymer ?
#
loop_
_entity_poly.entity_id
_entity_poly.type
_entity_poly.pdbx_seq_one_letter_code
_entity_poly.pdbx_strand_id
1 'polypeptide(L)'
;MRIAILGGCGFIGSNLAIFLKKKISKIKILSVDNLSRKGSSINQKRLKLLNIRNIKKDISKIDTLKRIGKIDLYINCCSDPAIENSKKQTSTVIKNNFYTTLQMLDCAKRYNSKIIYLSTSRVYSIEDINKLNKKKDYKKKFNINKKINEKFNTSKIRSIYGLTKLFSEELIKEYSYLYNLKFLINRCGVISGPWQFGKQEQGLFSFWIKKHILKEKIKYIGYGGYGNQVRDVL
;
A
#
# COMPACT_ATOMS: atom_id res chain seq x y z
N MET A 1 11.90 -15.93 14.08
CA MET A 1 10.70 -15.14 13.76
C MET A 1 10.26 -15.46 12.34
N ARG A 2 8.95 -15.71 12.14
CA ARG A 2 8.36 -16.00 10.83
C ARG A 2 7.46 -14.84 10.39
N ILE A 3 7.77 -14.24 9.25
CA ILE A 3 7.08 -13.05 8.72
C ILE A 3 6.31 -13.45 7.47
N ALA A 4 5.04 -13.07 7.37
CA ALA A 4 4.27 -13.14 6.13
C ALA A 4 4.11 -11.75 5.53
N ILE A 5 4.54 -11.58 4.27
CA ILE A 5 4.35 -10.34 3.50
C ILE A 5 3.24 -10.58 2.49
N LEU A 6 2.08 -9.96 2.74
CA LEU A 6 0.93 -10.00 1.87
C LEU A 6 1.10 -9.00 0.74
N GLY A 7 0.96 -9.43 -0.52
CA GLY A 7 1.40 -8.65 -1.69
C GLY A 7 2.92 -8.64 -1.85
N GLY A 8 3.59 -9.72 -1.43
CA GLY A 8 5.04 -9.79 -1.35
C GLY A 8 5.77 -9.81 -2.70
N CYS A 9 5.08 -10.05 -3.82
CA CYS A 9 5.64 -9.92 -5.17
C CYS A 9 5.32 -8.57 -5.81
N GLY A 10 4.58 -7.70 -5.11
CA GLY A 10 4.40 -6.30 -5.49
C GLY A 10 5.68 -5.49 -5.33
N PHE A 11 5.65 -4.21 -5.75
CA PHE A 11 6.79 -3.29 -5.66
C PHE A 11 7.32 -3.17 -4.22
N ILE A 12 6.47 -2.75 -3.28
CA ILE A 12 6.89 -2.52 -1.90
C ILE A 12 7.21 -3.85 -1.21
N GLY A 13 6.32 -4.84 -1.34
CA GLY A 13 6.47 -6.13 -0.66
C GLY A 13 7.75 -6.85 -1.02
N SER A 14 8.15 -6.85 -2.30
CA SER A 14 9.36 -7.53 -2.75
C SER A 14 10.64 -6.84 -2.27
N ASN A 15 10.69 -5.51 -2.33
CA ASN A 15 11.83 -4.75 -1.83
C ASN A 15 11.99 -4.90 -0.32
N LEU A 16 10.89 -4.84 0.43
CA LEU A 16 10.88 -5.05 1.87
C LEU A 16 11.32 -6.48 2.25
N ALA A 17 10.80 -7.50 1.55
CA ALA A 17 11.19 -8.89 1.76
C ALA A 17 12.70 -9.09 1.58
N ILE A 18 13.25 -8.55 0.50
CA ILE A 18 14.67 -8.63 0.18
C ILE A 18 15.51 -7.90 1.23
N PHE A 19 15.11 -6.67 1.59
CA PHE A 19 15.80 -5.86 2.59
C PHE A 19 15.84 -6.58 3.94
N LEU A 20 14.71 -7.04 4.45
CA LEU A 20 14.61 -7.74 5.72
C LEU A 20 15.44 -9.04 5.72
N LYS A 21 15.38 -9.81 4.62
CA LYS A 21 16.15 -11.06 4.50
C LYS A 21 17.66 -10.82 4.56
N LYS A 22 18.13 -9.72 3.96
CA LYS A 22 19.55 -9.34 3.99
C LYS A 22 20.01 -8.78 5.34
N LYS A 23 19.12 -8.06 6.04
CA LYS A 23 19.47 -7.39 7.30
C LYS A 23 19.33 -8.26 8.54
N ILE A 24 18.44 -9.27 8.51
CA ILE A 24 18.14 -10.09 9.67
C ILE A 24 18.34 -11.56 9.31
N SER A 25 19.44 -12.16 9.76
CA SER A 25 19.89 -13.49 9.35
C SER A 25 18.93 -14.62 9.73
N LYS A 26 18.31 -14.56 10.91
CA LYS A 26 17.48 -15.64 11.47
C LYS A 26 15.99 -15.51 11.20
N ILE A 27 15.56 -14.76 10.17
CA ILE A 27 14.15 -14.65 9.82
C ILE A 27 13.74 -15.60 8.70
N LYS A 28 12.51 -16.12 8.81
CA LYS A 28 11.83 -16.87 7.74
C LYS A 28 10.77 -15.97 7.14
N ILE A 29 10.93 -15.58 5.87
CA ILE A 29 9.98 -14.74 5.15
C ILE A 29 9.16 -15.61 4.21
N LEU A 30 7.84 -15.40 4.24
CA LEU A 30 6.87 -15.97 3.33
C LEU A 30 6.19 -14.84 2.57
N SER A 31 6.21 -14.89 1.26
CA SER A 31 5.40 -14.02 0.40
C SER A 31 4.07 -14.70 0.10
N VAL A 32 2.97 -13.94 0.12
CA VAL A 32 1.67 -14.39 -0.39
C VAL A 32 1.21 -13.36 -1.43
N ASP A 33 1.08 -13.80 -2.68
CA ASP A 33 0.76 -12.90 -3.80
C ASP A 33 0.12 -13.71 -4.95
N ASN A 34 -0.92 -13.18 -5.57
CA ASN A 34 -1.60 -13.83 -6.69
C ASN A 34 -0.93 -13.59 -8.05
N LEU A 35 0.11 -12.75 -8.09
CA LEU A 35 0.87 -12.36 -9.28
C LEU A 35 0.04 -11.62 -10.34
N SER A 36 -1.06 -11.00 -9.96
CA SER A 36 -1.95 -10.29 -10.90
C SER A 36 -1.37 -8.97 -11.43
N ARG A 37 -0.40 -8.39 -10.72
CA ARG A 37 0.21 -7.11 -11.11
C ARG A 37 1.33 -7.30 -12.13
N LYS A 38 1.42 -6.39 -13.10
CA LYS A 38 2.56 -6.34 -14.03
C LYS A 38 3.87 -6.27 -13.25
N GLY A 39 4.83 -7.12 -13.60
CA GLY A 39 6.13 -7.20 -12.95
C GLY A 39 6.19 -8.10 -11.71
N SER A 40 5.05 -8.57 -11.17
CA SER A 40 5.04 -9.46 -10.00
C SER A 40 5.78 -10.77 -10.23
N SER A 41 5.71 -11.33 -11.43
CA SER A 41 6.47 -12.54 -11.82
C SER A 41 7.98 -12.30 -11.81
N ILE A 42 8.42 -11.10 -12.21
CA ILE A 42 9.85 -10.72 -12.16
C ILE A 42 10.28 -10.58 -10.69
N ASN A 43 9.48 -9.91 -9.88
CA ASN A 43 9.76 -9.80 -8.45
C ASN A 43 9.74 -11.16 -7.74
N GLN A 44 8.87 -12.09 -8.16
CA GLN A 44 8.90 -13.46 -7.64
C GLN A 44 10.24 -14.17 -7.92
N LYS A 45 10.81 -13.99 -9.13
CA LYS A 45 12.14 -14.52 -9.44
C LYS A 45 13.22 -13.93 -8.52
N ARG A 46 13.18 -12.62 -8.26
CA ARG A 46 14.09 -11.96 -7.29
C ARG A 46 13.98 -12.54 -5.88
N LEU A 47 12.77 -12.80 -5.40
CA LEU A 47 12.53 -13.43 -4.10
C LEU A 47 13.10 -14.84 -4.05
N LYS A 48 12.92 -15.62 -5.12
CA LYS A 48 13.43 -17.02 -5.22
C LYS A 48 14.96 -17.07 -5.06
N LEU A 49 15.70 -16.10 -5.62
CA LEU A 49 17.17 -16.02 -5.49
C LEU A 49 17.64 -15.90 -4.02
N LEU A 50 16.78 -15.46 -3.11
CA LEU A 50 17.05 -15.35 -1.68
C LEU A 50 16.31 -16.42 -0.85
N ASN A 51 15.87 -17.49 -1.50
CA ASN A 51 15.08 -18.56 -0.87
C ASN A 51 13.81 -18.05 -0.15
N ILE A 52 13.19 -16.97 -0.66
CA ILE A 52 11.92 -16.48 -0.18
C ILE A 52 10.81 -17.11 -1.04
N ARG A 53 10.05 -18.03 -0.42
CA ARG A 53 8.93 -18.70 -1.09
C ARG A 53 7.75 -17.75 -1.26
N ASN A 54 7.13 -17.77 -2.46
CA ASN A 54 5.81 -17.16 -2.68
C ASN A 54 4.72 -18.22 -2.75
N ILE A 55 3.65 -18.04 -1.99
CA ILE A 55 2.40 -18.79 -2.14
C ILE A 55 1.55 -18.00 -3.14
N LYS A 56 1.34 -18.57 -4.33
CA LYS A 56 0.50 -17.97 -5.38
C LYS A 56 -0.97 -18.15 -5.02
N LYS A 57 -1.55 -17.22 -4.28
CA LYS A 57 -2.94 -17.24 -3.83
C LYS A 57 -3.51 -15.83 -3.77
N ASP A 58 -4.82 -15.73 -3.99
CA ASP A 58 -5.59 -14.52 -3.80
C ASP A 58 -6.05 -14.43 -2.34
N ILE A 59 -5.52 -13.44 -1.61
CA ILE A 59 -5.77 -13.26 -0.18
C ILE A 59 -7.19 -12.77 0.09
N SER A 60 -7.85 -12.14 -0.88
CA SER A 60 -9.25 -11.71 -0.75
C SER A 60 -10.24 -12.88 -0.70
N LYS A 61 -9.81 -14.09 -1.05
CA LYS A 61 -10.62 -15.30 -0.98
C LYS A 61 -10.55 -15.91 0.41
N ILE A 62 -11.70 -16.42 0.86
CA ILE A 62 -11.84 -17.05 2.18
C ILE A 62 -10.82 -18.19 2.33
N ASP A 63 -10.28 -18.34 3.54
CA ASP A 63 -9.39 -19.41 3.98
C ASP A 63 -8.00 -19.49 3.32
N THR A 64 -7.66 -18.53 2.46
CA THR A 64 -6.35 -18.52 1.81
C THR A 64 -5.20 -18.52 2.82
N LEU A 65 -5.30 -17.77 3.89
CA LEU A 65 -4.24 -17.63 4.90
C LEU A 65 -4.31 -18.69 6.01
N LYS A 66 -5.42 -19.37 6.20
CA LYS A 66 -5.57 -20.37 7.28
C LYS A 66 -4.57 -21.53 7.20
N ARG A 67 -4.16 -21.89 5.97
CA ARG A 67 -3.28 -23.03 5.70
C ARG A 67 -1.78 -22.72 5.78
N ILE A 68 -1.39 -21.48 6.04
CA ILE A 68 0.05 -21.11 6.08
C ILE A 68 0.70 -21.36 7.46
N GLY A 69 -0.09 -21.74 8.46
CA GLY A 69 0.37 -22.00 9.82
C GLY A 69 0.73 -20.73 10.59
N LYS A 70 1.37 -20.90 11.76
CA LYS A 70 1.71 -19.79 12.66
C LYS A 70 2.63 -18.78 11.99
N ILE A 71 2.28 -17.53 12.07
CA ILE A 71 3.06 -16.34 11.65
C ILE A 71 3.25 -15.45 12.87
N ASP A 72 4.45 -14.93 13.08
CA ASP A 72 4.74 -14.00 14.19
C ASP A 72 4.42 -12.56 13.83
N LEU A 73 4.58 -12.19 12.54
CA LEU A 73 4.34 -10.85 12.03
C LEU A 73 3.73 -10.88 10.63
N TYR A 74 2.59 -10.26 10.46
CA TYR A 74 2.03 -9.94 9.15
C TYR A 74 2.42 -8.54 8.71
N ILE A 75 2.87 -8.37 7.46
CA ILE A 75 3.07 -7.08 6.82
C ILE A 75 2.14 -7.02 5.61
N ASN A 76 1.13 -6.16 5.68
CA ASN A 76 0.14 -6.03 4.60
C ASN A 76 0.53 -4.94 3.62
N CYS A 77 1.08 -5.36 2.47
CA CYS A 77 1.39 -4.53 1.31
C CYS A 77 0.35 -4.68 0.18
N CYS A 78 -0.71 -5.48 0.39
CA CYS A 78 -1.75 -5.67 -0.61
C CYS A 78 -2.56 -4.40 -0.81
N SER A 79 -2.74 -4.00 -2.05
CA SER A 79 -3.57 -2.87 -2.40
C SER A 79 -3.91 -2.82 -3.89
N ASP A 80 -5.10 -2.35 -4.22
CA ASP A 80 -5.43 -1.82 -5.54
C ASP A 80 -5.55 -0.29 -5.46
N PRO A 81 -4.44 0.45 -5.69
CA PRO A 81 -4.39 1.89 -5.48
C PRO A 81 -4.88 2.72 -6.67
N ALA A 82 -5.30 2.09 -7.77
CA ALA A 82 -5.73 2.79 -8.98
C ALA A 82 -7.09 3.47 -8.75
N ILE A 83 -7.08 4.82 -8.71
CA ILE A 83 -8.30 5.62 -8.48
C ILE A 83 -9.29 5.47 -9.63
N GLU A 84 -8.80 5.38 -10.87
CA GLU A 84 -9.68 5.18 -12.04
C GLU A 84 -10.35 3.80 -12.02
N ASN A 85 -9.65 2.77 -11.57
CA ASN A 85 -10.26 1.45 -11.36
C ASN A 85 -11.36 1.53 -10.28
N SER A 86 -11.21 2.39 -9.28
CA SER A 86 -12.23 2.57 -8.25
C SER A 86 -13.54 3.19 -8.77
N LYS A 87 -13.48 3.93 -9.87
CA LYS A 87 -14.68 4.44 -10.55
C LYS A 87 -15.36 3.38 -11.40
N LYS A 88 -14.58 2.51 -12.06
CA LYS A 88 -15.08 1.50 -13.00
C LYS A 88 -15.40 0.16 -12.31
N GLN A 89 -14.67 -0.19 -11.26
CA GLN A 89 -14.74 -1.49 -10.58
C GLN A 89 -14.69 -1.34 -9.06
N THR A 90 -15.59 -0.53 -8.50
CA THR A 90 -15.65 -0.18 -7.08
C THR A 90 -15.67 -1.42 -6.17
N SER A 91 -16.52 -2.41 -6.48
CA SER A 91 -16.64 -3.65 -5.71
C SER A 91 -15.32 -4.44 -5.66
N THR A 92 -14.59 -4.49 -6.78
CA THR A 92 -13.28 -5.15 -6.86
C THR A 92 -12.24 -4.46 -5.98
N VAL A 93 -12.22 -3.12 -5.97
CA VAL A 93 -11.30 -2.34 -5.12
C VAL A 93 -11.62 -2.56 -3.63
N ILE A 94 -12.91 -2.54 -3.26
CA ILE A 94 -13.35 -2.83 -1.89
C ILE A 94 -12.92 -4.24 -1.50
N LYS A 95 -13.24 -5.23 -2.32
CA LYS A 95 -12.86 -6.62 -2.10
C LYS A 95 -11.35 -6.79 -1.89
N ASN A 96 -10.54 -6.29 -2.81
CA ASN A 96 -9.10 -6.47 -2.78
C ASN A 96 -8.44 -5.76 -1.59
N ASN A 97 -8.92 -4.61 -1.16
CA ASN A 97 -8.30 -3.83 -0.10
C ASN A 97 -8.83 -4.22 1.28
N PHE A 98 -10.14 -4.41 1.42
CA PHE A 98 -10.76 -4.66 2.71
C PHE A 98 -10.72 -6.14 3.10
N TYR A 99 -11.13 -7.05 2.21
CA TYR A 99 -11.15 -8.48 2.55
C TYR A 99 -9.76 -9.06 2.81
N THR A 100 -8.71 -8.55 2.14
CA THR A 100 -7.34 -8.96 2.47
C THR A 100 -6.97 -8.59 3.91
N THR A 101 -7.43 -7.45 4.40
CA THR A 101 -7.20 -7.03 5.79
C THR A 101 -7.98 -7.92 6.75
N LEU A 102 -9.25 -8.19 6.47
CA LEU A 102 -10.08 -9.07 7.30
C LEU A 102 -9.47 -10.48 7.41
N GLN A 103 -9.09 -11.10 6.28
CA GLN A 103 -8.45 -12.41 6.29
C GLN A 103 -7.14 -12.44 7.08
N MET A 104 -6.34 -11.38 6.99
CA MET A 104 -5.13 -11.23 7.79
C MET A 104 -5.45 -11.15 9.28
N LEU A 105 -6.45 -10.38 9.68
CA LEU A 105 -6.84 -10.18 11.07
C LEU A 105 -7.36 -11.47 11.70
N ASP A 106 -8.17 -12.25 11.00
CA ASP A 106 -8.66 -13.54 11.48
C ASP A 106 -7.50 -14.53 11.74
N CYS A 107 -6.48 -14.50 10.90
CA CYS A 107 -5.29 -15.31 11.12
C CYS A 107 -4.40 -14.76 12.23
N ALA A 108 -4.25 -13.43 12.32
CA ALA A 108 -3.49 -12.78 13.37
C ALA A 108 -4.08 -13.05 14.76
N LYS A 109 -5.40 -12.97 14.89
CA LYS A 109 -6.15 -13.32 16.11
C LYS A 109 -5.83 -14.75 16.59
N ARG A 110 -5.82 -15.72 15.68
CA ARG A 110 -5.60 -17.14 16.03
C ARG A 110 -4.24 -17.40 16.69
N TYR A 111 -3.20 -16.66 16.29
CA TYR A 111 -1.82 -16.91 16.73
C TYR A 111 -1.21 -15.74 17.51
N ASN A 112 -2.01 -14.75 17.85
CA ASN A 112 -1.59 -13.49 18.49
C ASN A 112 -0.41 -12.83 17.72
N SER A 113 -0.58 -12.76 16.40
CA SER A 113 0.45 -12.23 15.50
C SER A 113 0.47 -10.71 15.54
N LYS A 114 1.66 -10.11 15.40
CA LYS A 114 1.82 -8.66 15.22
C LYS A 114 1.44 -8.27 13.79
N ILE A 115 1.04 -7.00 13.60
CA ILE A 115 0.57 -6.48 12.32
C ILE A 115 1.31 -5.19 11.96
N ILE A 116 1.83 -5.10 10.74
CA ILE A 116 2.21 -3.84 10.10
C ILE A 116 1.31 -3.66 8.88
N TYR A 117 0.57 -2.55 8.86
CA TYR A 117 -0.35 -2.22 7.79
C TYR A 117 0.13 -1.01 7.00
N LEU A 118 0.33 -1.16 5.69
CA LEU A 118 0.64 -0.04 4.82
C LEU A 118 -0.66 0.63 4.36
N SER A 119 -0.98 1.72 5.04
CA SER A 119 -2.05 2.64 4.69
C SER A 119 -1.54 3.72 3.72
N THR A 120 -2.23 4.82 3.61
CA THR A 120 -1.96 5.87 2.62
C THR A 120 -2.34 7.24 3.13
N SER A 121 -1.65 8.29 2.68
CA SER A 121 -2.07 9.68 2.87
C SER A 121 -3.43 10.02 2.22
N ARG A 122 -3.96 9.14 1.36
CA ARG A 122 -5.29 9.33 0.75
C ARG A 122 -6.47 9.06 1.69
N VAL A 123 -6.21 8.67 2.94
CA VAL A 123 -7.23 8.59 3.99
C VAL A 123 -7.71 9.99 4.43
N TYR A 124 -6.90 11.00 4.21
CA TYR A 124 -7.22 12.38 4.59
C TYR A 124 -8.28 13.02 3.67
N SER A 125 -9.05 13.94 4.24
CA SER A 125 -10.13 14.66 3.58
C SER A 125 -9.64 15.54 2.44
N ILE A 126 -10.14 15.31 1.22
CA ILE A 126 -9.72 16.03 0.00
C ILE A 126 -10.00 17.53 0.13
N GLU A 127 -11.18 17.89 0.64
CA GLU A 127 -11.57 19.30 0.80
C GLU A 127 -10.59 20.06 1.69
N ASP A 128 -10.19 19.48 2.82
CA ASP A 128 -9.32 20.14 3.77
C ASP A 128 -7.87 20.26 3.25
N ILE A 129 -7.40 19.27 2.49
CA ILE A 129 -6.13 19.36 1.77
C ILE A 129 -6.20 20.49 0.71
N ASN A 130 -7.31 20.58 -0.04
CA ASN A 130 -7.49 21.61 -1.05
C ASN A 130 -7.57 23.03 -0.45
N LYS A 131 -8.15 23.17 0.76
CA LYS A 131 -8.15 24.45 1.49
C LYS A 131 -6.74 24.92 1.85
N LEU A 132 -5.84 24.00 2.19
CA LEU A 132 -4.43 24.33 2.42
C LEU A 132 -3.73 24.81 1.14
N ASN A 133 -4.10 24.26 -0.02
CA ASN A 133 -3.56 24.66 -1.31
C ASN A 133 -4.06 26.02 -1.81
N LYS A 134 -5.31 26.42 -1.48
CA LYS A 134 -5.89 27.69 -1.92
C LYS A 134 -5.27 28.93 -1.27
N LYS A 135 -4.61 28.79 -0.12
CA LYS A 135 -3.89 29.88 0.57
C LYS A 135 -2.47 30.10 -0.02
N LYS A 136 -2.31 29.90 -1.32
CA LYS A 136 -1.01 30.03 -1.99
C LYS A 136 -0.57 31.48 -2.11
N ASP A 137 0.33 31.84 -1.26
CA ASP A 137 1.37 32.82 -1.56
C ASP A 137 2.60 32.04 -2.07
N TYR A 138 2.83 32.01 -3.37
CA TYR A 138 3.93 31.26 -4.00
C TYR A 138 5.33 31.69 -3.52
N LYS A 139 5.41 32.83 -2.82
CA LYS A 139 6.65 33.43 -2.28
C LYS A 139 6.99 32.95 -0.86
N LYS A 140 6.06 32.34 -0.12
CA LYS A 140 6.34 31.81 1.22
C LYS A 140 6.67 30.32 1.16
N LYS A 141 7.87 29.94 1.61
CA LYS A 141 8.29 28.54 1.79
C LYS A 141 7.19 27.72 2.48
N PHE A 142 6.65 26.77 1.78
CA PHE A 142 5.50 25.97 2.19
C PHE A 142 5.97 25.00 3.30
N ASN A 143 5.67 25.28 4.55
CA ASN A 143 5.92 24.35 5.64
C ASN A 143 4.70 23.42 5.80
N ILE A 144 4.54 22.49 4.84
CA ILE A 144 3.44 21.50 4.80
C ILE A 144 3.54 20.56 6.01
N ASN A 145 4.73 20.24 6.48
CA ASN A 145 4.98 19.25 7.53
C ASN A 145 4.32 19.59 8.87
N LYS A 146 4.09 20.88 9.15
CA LYS A 146 3.40 21.30 10.38
C LYS A 146 1.87 21.20 10.30
N LYS A 147 1.28 20.96 9.11
CA LYS A 147 -0.19 21.04 8.90
C LYS A 147 -0.84 19.70 8.61
N ILE A 148 -0.13 18.72 8.05
CA ILE A 148 -0.65 17.39 7.75
C ILE A 148 0.16 16.37 8.55
N ASN A 149 -0.46 15.84 9.57
CA ASN A 149 0.08 14.76 10.40
C ASN A 149 -0.99 13.69 10.61
N GLU A 150 -0.74 12.72 11.45
CA GLU A 150 -1.64 11.59 11.70
C GLU A 150 -3.00 12.00 12.27
N LYS A 151 -3.09 13.20 12.89
CA LYS A 151 -4.34 13.77 13.45
C LYS A 151 -5.12 14.61 12.42
N PHE A 152 -4.60 14.75 11.18
CA PHE A 152 -5.30 15.49 10.14
C PHE A 152 -6.65 14.86 9.82
N ASN A 153 -7.64 15.70 9.47
CA ASN A 153 -9.02 15.30 9.31
C ASN A 153 -9.25 14.17 8.30
N THR A 154 -9.94 13.14 8.75
CA THR A 154 -10.36 11.96 7.96
C THR A 154 -11.89 11.81 7.89
N SER A 155 -12.69 12.80 8.32
CA SER A 155 -14.14 12.68 8.38
C SER A 155 -14.89 13.00 7.08
N LYS A 156 -14.26 13.81 6.18
CA LYS A 156 -14.89 14.26 4.94
C LYS A 156 -14.59 13.34 3.75
N ILE A 157 -15.12 13.69 2.58
CA ILE A 157 -15.00 12.91 1.33
C ILE A 157 -13.54 12.70 0.93
N ARG A 158 -13.25 11.49 0.50
CA ARG A 158 -11.99 11.00 -0.10
C ARG A 158 -12.29 10.04 -1.25
N SER A 159 -11.26 9.51 -1.90
CA SER A 159 -11.47 8.47 -2.92
C SER A 159 -11.97 7.15 -2.29
N ILE A 160 -12.64 6.30 -3.07
CA ILE A 160 -13.00 4.93 -2.65
C ILE A 160 -11.77 4.17 -2.15
N TYR A 161 -10.66 4.29 -2.85
CA TYR A 161 -9.39 3.70 -2.39
C TYR A 161 -9.00 4.21 -0.98
N GLY A 162 -9.02 5.52 -0.75
CA GLY A 162 -8.73 6.10 0.57
C GLY A 162 -9.71 5.63 1.64
N LEU A 163 -11.00 5.49 1.27
CA LEU A 163 -12.03 4.97 2.16
C LEU A 163 -11.76 3.52 2.56
N THR A 164 -11.43 2.64 1.61
CA THR A 164 -11.12 1.23 1.93
C THR A 164 -9.91 1.10 2.85
N LYS A 165 -8.90 1.96 2.68
CA LYS A 165 -7.73 1.98 3.55
C LYS A 165 -8.07 2.48 4.96
N LEU A 166 -8.84 3.56 5.09
CA LEU A 166 -9.30 4.07 6.38
C LEU A 166 -10.18 3.02 7.10
N PHE A 167 -11.09 2.39 6.38
CA PHE A 167 -11.92 1.32 6.94
C PHE A 167 -11.07 0.17 7.50
N SER A 168 -10.01 -0.20 6.79
CA SER A 168 -9.06 -1.21 7.26
C SER A 168 -8.27 -0.76 8.49
N GLU A 169 -7.93 0.54 8.60
CA GLU A 169 -7.29 1.09 9.81
C GLU A 169 -8.20 0.95 11.03
N GLU A 170 -9.47 1.35 10.90
CA GLU A 170 -10.43 1.25 12.01
C GLU A 170 -10.69 -0.21 12.39
N LEU A 171 -10.84 -1.11 11.42
CA LEU A 171 -10.99 -2.54 11.68
C LEU A 171 -9.79 -3.12 12.44
N ILE A 172 -8.56 -2.71 12.09
CA ILE A 172 -7.35 -3.14 12.81
C ILE A 172 -7.37 -2.67 14.27
N LYS A 173 -7.81 -1.45 14.52
CA LYS A 173 -7.92 -0.89 15.88
C LYS A 173 -8.93 -1.68 16.72
N GLU A 174 -10.11 -1.96 16.16
CA GLU A 174 -11.15 -2.76 16.83
C GLU A 174 -10.66 -4.18 17.16
N TYR A 175 -10.03 -4.86 16.20
CA TYR A 175 -9.42 -6.18 16.44
C TYR A 175 -8.31 -6.12 17.49
N SER A 176 -7.50 -5.06 17.46
CA SER A 176 -6.46 -4.87 18.48
C SER A 176 -7.04 -4.71 19.88
N TYR A 177 -8.10 -3.93 20.03
CA TYR A 177 -8.79 -3.74 21.30
C TYR A 177 -9.41 -5.06 21.79
N LEU A 178 -10.17 -5.75 20.94
CA LEU A 178 -10.89 -6.97 21.28
C LEU A 178 -9.97 -8.16 21.56
N TYR A 179 -8.86 -8.28 20.85
CA TYR A 179 -8.00 -9.48 20.87
C TYR A 179 -6.56 -9.19 21.34
N ASN A 180 -6.30 -7.99 21.87
CA ASN A 180 -4.98 -7.55 22.36
C ASN A 180 -3.86 -7.74 21.32
N LEU A 181 -4.13 -7.43 20.05
CA LEU A 181 -3.16 -7.53 18.96
C LEU A 181 -2.26 -6.29 18.90
N LYS A 182 -0.96 -6.49 18.71
CA LYS A 182 -0.01 -5.38 18.49
C LYS A 182 0.03 -5.01 17.02
N PHE A 183 -0.14 -3.72 16.72
CA PHE A 183 -0.14 -3.24 15.34
C PHE A 183 0.65 -1.94 15.15
N LEU A 184 1.03 -1.69 13.90
CA LEU A 184 1.57 -0.43 13.40
C LEU A 184 0.88 -0.11 12.08
N ILE A 185 0.37 1.12 11.93
CA ILE A 185 -0.25 1.64 10.70
C ILE A 185 0.64 2.74 10.14
N ASN A 186 1.11 2.56 8.90
CA ASN A 186 1.90 3.56 8.17
C ASN A 186 1.04 4.22 7.09
N ARG A 187 0.71 5.50 7.24
CA ARG A 187 0.03 6.32 6.23
C ARG A 187 1.05 6.87 5.24
N CYS A 188 1.45 6.03 4.29
CA CYS A 188 2.48 6.37 3.32
C CYS A 188 2.03 7.44 2.33
N GLY A 189 2.95 8.32 1.93
CA GLY A 189 2.82 9.22 0.80
C GLY A 189 2.94 8.49 -0.54
N VAL A 190 3.50 9.14 -1.56
CA VAL A 190 3.81 8.49 -2.83
C VAL A 190 5.15 7.78 -2.71
N ILE A 191 5.10 6.45 -2.67
CA ILE A 191 6.31 5.63 -2.62
C ILE A 191 6.80 5.39 -4.04
N SER A 192 8.09 5.63 -4.29
CA SER A 192 8.75 5.37 -5.56
C SER A 192 10.12 4.72 -5.36
N GLY A 193 10.61 4.00 -6.36
CA GLY A 193 11.92 3.39 -6.28
C GLY A 193 12.14 2.23 -7.25
N PRO A 194 13.30 1.54 -7.12
CA PRO A 194 13.68 0.43 -7.99
C PRO A 194 12.65 -0.70 -7.99
N TRP A 195 12.46 -1.32 -9.15
CA TRP A 195 11.52 -2.43 -9.37
C TRP A 195 10.04 -2.06 -9.26
N GLN A 196 9.73 -0.76 -9.34
CA GLN A 196 8.37 -0.30 -9.54
C GLN A 196 8.03 -0.32 -11.03
N PHE A 197 7.07 -1.16 -11.42
CA PHE A 197 6.58 -1.23 -12.80
C PHE A 197 5.43 -0.23 -12.98
N GLY A 198 5.81 1.03 -13.25
CA GLY A 198 4.87 2.14 -13.41
C GLY A 198 3.96 1.99 -14.63
N LYS A 199 2.74 2.47 -14.50
CA LYS A 199 1.76 2.64 -15.57
C LYS A 199 1.06 3.99 -15.40
N GLN A 200 0.30 4.43 -16.38
CA GLN A 200 -0.32 5.75 -16.41
C GLN A 200 -1.08 6.12 -15.14
N GLU A 201 -1.79 5.15 -14.55
CA GLU A 201 -2.62 5.38 -13.36
C GLU A 201 -1.86 5.16 -12.04
N GLN A 202 -0.65 4.61 -12.09
CA GLN A 202 0.09 4.23 -10.89
C GLN A 202 1.59 4.16 -11.12
N GLY A 203 2.37 4.64 -10.13
CA GLY A 203 3.83 4.65 -10.21
C GLY A 203 4.34 5.75 -11.14
N LEU A 204 3.88 6.98 -10.88
CA LEU A 204 4.12 8.18 -11.68
C LEU A 204 5.57 8.34 -12.10
N PHE A 205 6.50 8.31 -11.15
CA PHE A 205 7.92 8.55 -11.42
C PHE A 205 8.51 7.47 -12.32
N SER A 206 8.29 6.20 -12.00
CA SER A 206 8.76 5.08 -12.82
C SER A 206 8.16 5.11 -14.23
N PHE A 207 6.88 5.51 -14.34
CA PHE A 207 6.23 5.68 -15.63
C PHE A 207 6.83 6.82 -16.44
N TRP A 208 7.08 7.97 -15.81
CA TRP A 208 7.69 9.13 -16.48
C TRP A 208 9.12 8.86 -16.90
N ILE A 209 9.94 8.25 -16.04
CA ILE A 209 11.31 7.84 -16.39
C ILE A 209 11.29 6.95 -17.64
N LYS A 210 10.38 5.94 -17.66
CA LYS A 210 10.23 5.08 -18.84
C LYS A 210 9.87 5.89 -20.10
N LYS A 211 8.92 6.81 -20.01
CA LYS A 211 8.49 7.65 -21.13
C LYS A 211 9.64 8.53 -21.66
N HIS A 212 10.44 9.13 -20.76
CA HIS A 212 11.62 9.89 -21.14
C HIS A 212 12.67 9.05 -21.86
N ILE A 213 12.98 7.86 -21.34
CA ILE A 213 13.93 6.93 -22.00
C ILE A 213 13.45 6.55 -23.40
N LEU A 214 12.16 6.32 -23.57
CA LEU A 214 11.55 5.96 -24.85
C LEU A 214 11.24 7.17 -25.74
N LYS A 215 11.58 8.39 -25.32
CA LYS A 215 11.27 9.65 -26.02
C LYS A 215 9.77 9.81 -26.34
N GLU A 216 8.90 9.26 -25.51
CA GLU A 216 7.46 9.34 -25.68
C GLU A 216 6.86 10.55 -24.95
N LYS A 217 5.78 11.12 -25.51
CA LYS A 217 5.09 12.29 -24.93
C LYS A 217 4.50 11.96 -23.55
N ILE A 218 4.66 12.91 -22.62
CA ILE A 218 4.07 12.87 -21.28
C ILE A 218 2.94 13.90 -21.22
N LYS A 219 1.82 13.50 -20.57
CA LYS A 219 0.69 14.40 -20.32
C LYS A 219 0.42 14.49 -18.83
N TYR A 220 0.14 15.67 -18.32
CA TYR A 220 -0.45 15.85 -17.01
C TYR A 220 -1.89 15.40 -17.04
N ILE A 221 -2.29 14.55 -16.07
CA ILE A 221 -3.64 13.98 -15.96
C ILE A 221 -4.19 14.27 -14.58
N GLY A 222 -5.45 14.62 -14.51
CA GLY A 222 -6.11 15.03 -13.27
C GLY A 222 -5.86 16.49 -12.91
N TYR A 223 -6.64 17.02 -12.00
CA TYR A 223 -6.60 18.43 -11.56
C TYR A 223 -6.58 19.44 -12.72
N GLY A 224 -7.37 19.15 -13.77
CA GLY A 224 -7.43 19.99 -14.98
C GLY A 224 -6.23 19.85 -15.93
N GLY A 225 -5.27 18.97 -15.66
CA GLY A 225 -4.06 18.78 -16.50
C GLY A 225 -2.98 19.85 -16.32
N TYR A 226 -3.11 20.73 -15.32
CA TYR A 226 -2.18 21.85 -15.10
C TYR A 226 -0.92 21.51 -14.30
N GLY A 227 -0.74 20.27 -13.89
CA GLY A 227 0.44 19.85 -13.11
C GLY A 227 0.52 20.39 -11.68
N ASN A 228 -0.54 20.96 -11.15
CA ASN A 228 -0.60 21.63 -9.84
C ASN A 228 -0.77 20.67 -8.65
N GLN A 229 -0.56 19.38 -8.85
CA GLN A 229 -0.75 18.40 -7.78
C GLN A 229 0.46 18.36 -6.85
N VAL A 230 0.25 18.68 -5.58
CA VAL A 230 1.25 18.54 -4.52
C VAL A 230 1.16 17.13 -3.93
N ARG A 231 2.29 16.46 -3.77
CA ARG A 231 2.41 15.12 -3.18
C ARG A 231 3.63 15.05 -2.28
N ASP A 232 3.46 14.34 -1.20
CA ASP A 232 4.56 13.87 -0.37
C ASP A 232 5.14 12.60 -1.03
N VAL A 233 6.47 12.57 -1.22
CA VAL A 233 7.19 11.50 -1.93
C VAL A 233 8.19 10.85 -0.98
N LEU A 234 8.15 9.54 -0.91
CA LEU A 234 9.05 8.68 -0.14
C LEU A 234 9.90 7.81 -1.06
#